data_8692cf69cab055bbd806ee29d47dfdb2
#
_entry.id   8692cf69cab055bbd806ee29d47dfdb2
#
_cell.length_a   1.000
_cell.length_b   1.000
_cell.length_c   1.000
_cell.angle_alpha   90.00
_cell.angle_beta   90.00
_cell.angle_gamma   90.00
#
_symmetry.space_group_name_H-M   'P 1'
#
loop_
_entity.id
_entity.type
_entity.pdbx_description
1 polymer ?
#
loop_
_entity_poly.entity_id
_entity_poly.type
_entity_poly.pdbx_seq_one_letter_code
_entity_poly.pdbx_strand_id
1 'polypeptide(L)'
;MAHRGLIAPRSIKRVWMLTFELAPIVKLGGLGEAVYLYAKSLSQEGIEVTVLMPSHGRHLDLGARARYGLKPLDFAACGSRRGVDGNKYDYCLGAEEAFIDNFRVVLFKGLDYSTGVVFDSWSPYSYVEEKAALLARAVRAFSWTEVQPDIIHMNDWHTVLAGVALRDEFEKRGYAIPLLYTIHLSGSPSFPWHYASSDWAGLDDSPHLVWKVYRHEPVSNRNAWDSVGGNVEAFGVIEADTLQTVSYSYLNEELKRKYGDWIGSKSCVVYNATDWSLEEVERWIRSSYGTIDHQVLFEIIDKYIRPGSWTDDIDKRLAPFLIAGRLTSQKGIDLAIRALDYAPSASLVVLGIPVGDYGYEQYVRRLAEERRGRVIISTNRLPNEVYRALVRLSTSMLAPSRWEPFGLVAAESLSLGTPVIATAVGGLKEIVVDIRSGKGDGLLVRPEDPHELGLAMESMTHIMWDHDVERIPIERLRSMAQSEPTLDSYIREFAINDVNSRFRPKSVAAQLLSCYDKARQMAYYKAITT
;
A
#
# COMPACT_ATOMS: atom_id res chain seq x y z
N MET A 1 42.79 7.23 -11.98
CA MET A 1 42.55 6.67 -10.66
C MET A 1 42.29 5.19 -10.85
N ALA A 2 43.03 4.31 -10.18
CA ALA A 2 42.79 2.88 -10.28
C ALA A 2 41.36 2.60 -9.75
N HIS A 3 40.50 2.03 -10.58
CA HIS A 3 39.18 1.55 -10.17
C HIS A 3 39.40 0.45 -9.11
N ARG A 4 39.30 0.79 -7.84
CA ARG A 4 39.12 -0.21 -6.79
C ARG A 4 37.71 -0.75 -6.99
N GLY A 5 37.58 -2.05 -7.28
CA GLY A 5 36.29 -2.71 -7.41
C GLY A 5 35.41 -2.43 -6.19
N LEU A 6 34.11 -2.19 -6.42
CA LEU A 6 33.14 -1.96 -5.36
C LEU A 6 32.93 -3.25 -4.55
N ILE A 7 32.62 -3.12 -3.28
CA ILE A 7 32.30 -4.25 -2.39
C ILE A 7 30.78 -4.40 -2.34
N ALA A 8 30.26 -5.50 -2.88
CA ALA A 8 28.85 -5.85 -2.79
C ALA A 8 28.58 -6.75 -1.55
N PRO A 9 27.39 -6.67 -0.93
CA PRO A 9 27.04 -7.52 0.20
C PRO A 9 26.94 -9.00 -0.21
N ARG A 10 27.44 -9.89 0.66
CA ARG A 10 27.39 -11.35 0.41
C ARG A 10 26.04 -11.96 0.76
N SER A 11 25.33 -11.36 1.71
CA SER A 11 23.99 -11.76 2.17
C SER A 11 23.24 -10.53 2.64
N ILE A 12 21.91 -10.62 2.71
CA ILE A 12 21.06 -9.56 3.24
C ILE A 12 20.71 -9.87 4.69
N LYS A 13 21.24 -9.06 5.61
CA LYS A 13 20.97 -9.14 7.05
C LYS A 13 20.44 -7.82 7.60
N ARG A 14 20.77 -6.70 6.95
CA ARG A 14 20.40 -5.35 7.37
C ARG A 14 19.74 -4.61 6.21
N VAL A 15 18.51 -4.15 6.44
CA VAL A 15 17.68 -3.45 5.45
C VAL A 15 17.42 -2.03 5.91
N TRP A 16 17.68 -1.04 5.06
CA TRP A 16 17.17 0.31 5.24
C TRP A 16 15.97 0.50 4.30
N MET A 17 14.80 0.69 4.89
CA MET A 17 13.54 0.84 4.17
C MET A 17 13.10 2.30 4.22
N LEU A 18 13.03 2.94 3.06
CA LEU A 18 12.63 4.34 2.90
C LEU A 18 11.14 4.42 2.61
N THR A 19 10.41 5.30 3.29
CA THR A 19 8.96 5.47 3.08
C THR A 19 8.48 6.86 3.52
N PHE A 20 7.27 7.24 3.08
CA PHE A 20 6.54 8.42 3.58
C PHE A 20 5.37 8.05 4.50
N GLU A 21 4.95 6.79 4.48
CA GLU A 21 3.93 6.28 5.40
C GLU A 21 4.42 4.99 6.07
N LEU A 22 4.08 4.85 7.34
CA LEU A 22 4.30 3.62 8.12
C LEU A 22 3.19 3.50 9.17
N ALA A 23 2.34 2.48 9.06
CA ALA A 23 1.40 2.15 10.13
C ALA A 23 2.17 1.67 11.38
N PRO A 24 1.72 1.98 12.58
CA PRO A 24 0.56 2.82 12.92
C PRO A 24 0.90 4.32 13.07
N ILE A 25 2.16 4.76 12.82
CA ILE A 25 2.62 6.14 13.06
C ILE A 25 1.94 7.12 12.10
N VAL A 26 2.02 6.82 10.79
CA VAL A 26 1.42 7.61 9.71
C VAL A 26 0.77 6.68 8.71
N LYS A 27 -0.55 6.72 8.61
CA LYS A 27 -1.33 5.90 7.66
C LYS A 27 -2.41 6.76 7.02
N LEU A 28 -2.30 7.00 5.72
CA LEU A 28 -3.34 7.62 4.89
C LEU A 28 -3.93 6.63 3.88
N GLY A 29 -3.13 5.63 3.48
CA GLY A 29 -3.53 4.65 2.47
C GLY A 29 -2.93 3.27 2.72
N GLY A 30 -2.90 2.47 1.66
CA GLY A 30 -2.35 1.12 1.69
C GLY A 30 -0.83 1.07 1.85
N LEU A 31 -0.12 2.15 1.46
CA LEU A 31 1.34 2.23 1.54
C LEU A 31 1.84 2.01 2.97
N GLY A 32 1.25 2.73 3.94
CA GLY A 32 1.67 2.63 5.35
C GLY A 32 1.52 1.22 5.92
N GLU A 33 0.44 0.52 5.56
CA GLU A 33 0.19 -0.86 5.97
C GLU A 33 1.17 -1.84 5.30
N ALA A 34 1.37 -1.70 3.98
CA ALA A 34 2.26 -2.57 3.23
C ALA A 34 3.69 -2.50 3.76
N VAL A 35 4.22 -1.29 3.97
CA VAL A 35 5.58 -1.08 4.50
C VAL A 35 5.73 -1.61 5.92
N TYR A 36 4.72 -1.37 6.78
CA TYR A 36 4.71 -1.92 8.13
C TYR A 36 4.78 -3.46 8.11
N LEU A 37 3.94 -4.10 7.29
CA LEU A 37 3.91 -5.57 7.21
C LEU A 37 5.18 -6.14 6.57
N TYR A 38 5.80 -5.45 5.62
CA TYR A 38 7.12 -5.83 5.10
C TYR A 38 8.19 -5.78 6.19
N ALA A 39 8.28 -4.66 6.93
CA ALA A 39 9.27 -4.50 8.00
C ALA A 39 9.07 -5.54 9.11
N LYS A 40 7.82 -5.73 9.56
CA LYS A 40 7.44 -6.73 10.57
C LYS A 40 7.77 -8.15 10.12
N SER A 41 7.40 -8.51 8.88
CA SER A 41 7.64 -9.85 8.33
C SER A 41 9.12 -10.18 8.25
N LEU A 42 9.94 -9.25 7.75
CA LEU A 42 11.39 -9.40 7.66
C LEU A 42 12.04 -9.52 9.03
N SER A 43 11.61 -8.70 9.99
CA SER A 43 12.17 -8.74 11.35
C SER A 43 11.85 -10.06 12.07
N GLN A 44 10.70 -10.67 11.79
CA GLN A 44 10.33 -12.00 12.27
C GLN A 44 11.21 -13.12 11.70
N GLU A 45 11.75 -12.92 10.49
CA GLU A 45 12.73 -13.83 9.86
C GLU A 45 14.20 -13.52 10.27
N GLY A 46 14.39 -12.66 11.27
CA GLY A 46 15.73 -12.34 11.81
C GLY A 46 16.52 -11.31 11.01
N ILE A 47 15.87 -10.57 10.11
CA ILE A 47 16.48 -9.46 9.38
C ILE A 47 16.41 -8.18 10.24
N GLU A 48 17.52 -7.49 10.39
CA GLU A 48 17.56 -6.17 11.02
C GLU A 48 16.97 -5.12 10.07
N VAL A 49 15.81 -4.58 10.40
CA VAL A 49 15.13 -3.57 9.59
C VAL A 49 15.16 -2.22 10.27
N THR A 50 15.61 -1.20 9.55
CA THR A 50 15.50 0.21 9.94
C THR A 50 14.65 0.94 8.91
N VAL A 51 13.49 1.45 9.34
CA VAL A 51 12.62 2.29 8.51
C VAL A 51 13.04 3.75 8.68
N LEU A 52 13.30 4.43 7.57
CA LEU A 52 13.74 5.81 7.51
C LEU A 52 12.66 6.66 6.84
N MET A 53 12.11 7.65 7.55
CA MET A 53 11.01 8.46 7.05
C MET A 53 10.97 9.87 7.64
N PRO A 54 10.29 10.83 7.00
CA PRO A 54 9.97 12.11 7.64
C PRO A 54 9.05 11.91 8.84
N SER A 55 9.22 12.71 9.88
CA SER A 55 8.37 12.64 11.09
C SER A 55 6.93 13.09 10.86
N HIS A 56 6.70 13.92 9.85
CA HIS A 56 5.42 14.58 9.59
C HIS A 56 4.81 15.19 10.85
N GLY A 57 5.63 15.79 11.71
CA GLY A 57 5.21 16.41 12.96
C GLY A 57 4.80 15.43 14.08
N ARG A 58 4.90 14.11 13.88
CA ARG A 58 4.51 13.12 14.91
C ARG A 58 5.36 13.21 16.17
N HIS A 59 6.59 13.66 16.07
CA HIS A 59 7.46 13.94 17.22
C HIS A 59 6.98 15.11 18.10
N LEU A 60 6.09 15.97 17.57
CA LEU A 60 5.48 17.08 18.33
C LEU A 60 4.21 16.63 19.09
N ASP A 61 3.62 15.49 18.72
CA ASP A 61 2.43 14.94 19.37
C ASP A 61 2.83 14.14 20.60
N LEU A 62 2.46 14.63 21.79
CA LEU A 62 2.76 13.98 23.07
C LEU A 62 2.13 12.58 23.17
N GLY A 63 0.95 12.37 22.57
CA GLY A 63 0.29 11.07 22.52
C GLY A 63 1.06 10.08 21.65
N ALA A 64 1.53 10.50 20.48
CA ALA A 64 2.39 9.68 19.60
C ALA A 64 3.73 9.38 20.27
N ARG A 65 4.36 10.37 20.88
CA ARG A 65 5.62 10.19 21.63
C ARG A 65 5.49 9.11 22.72
N ALA A 66 4.45 9.20 23.53
CA ALA A 66 4.21 8.22 24.61
C ALA A 66 3.87 6.84 24.05
N ARG A 67 3.01 6.78 23.03
CA ARG A 67 2.55 5.51 22.42
C ARG A 67 3.67 4.73 21.76
N TYR A 68 4.56 5.40 21.03
CA TYR A 68 5.63 4.76 20.25
C TYR A 68 6.98 4.81 20.94
N GLY A 69 7.09 5.44 22.10
CA GLY A 69 8.35 5.53 22.85
C GLY A 69 9.41 6.33 22.12
N LEU A 70 9.02 7.42 21.42
CA LEU A 70 9.94 8.25 20.63
C LEU A 70 11.04 8.85 21.51
N LYS A 71 12.30 8.66 21.11
CA LYS A 71 13.49 9.18 21.78
C LYS A 71 14.33 10.01 20.81
N PRO A 72 14.85 11.16 21.22
CA PRO A 72 15.80 11.92 20.41
C PRO A 72 17.04 11.11 20.09
N LEU A 73 17.51 11.19 18.83
CA LEU A 73 18.82 10.72 18.43
C LEU A 73 19.84 11.88 18.49
N ASP A 74 21.08 11.54 18.83
CA ASP A 74 22.21 12.48 18.71
C ASP A 74 22.63 12.59 17.24
N PHE A 75 21.75 13.24 16.47
CA PHE A 75 21.93 13.46 15.04
C PHE A 75 21.47 14.88 14.66
N ALA A 76 22.35 15.61 13.99
CA ALA A 76 22.05 16.89 13.38
C ALA A 76 22.76 17.02 12.03
N ALA A 77 22.03 17.47 11.01
CA ALA A 77 22.57 17.73 9.68
C ALA A 77 22.06 19.09 9.19
N CYS A 78 22.90 20.10 9.36
CA CYS A 78 22.59 21.46 8.92
C CYS A 78 23.40 21.82 7.68
N GLY A 79 22.85 22.64 6.81
CA GLY A 79 23.50 23.07 5.58
C GLY A 79 22.69 24.11 4.84
N SER A 80 23.06 24.34 3.60
CA SER A 80 22.41 25.30 2.72
C SER A 80 22.13 24.67 1.37
N ARG A 81 21.05 25.10 0.76
CA ARG A 81 20.65 24.78 -0.61
C ARG A 81 20.62 26.07 -1.43
N ARG A 82 20.87 25.98 -2.71
CA ARG A 82 20.78 27.11 -3.64
C ARG A 82 19.54 26.97 -4.50
N GLY A 83 18.64 27.94 -4.44
CA GLY A 83 17.46 27.99 -5.29
C GLY A 83 17.79 28.37 -6.74
N VAL A 84 16.85 28.12 -7.65
CA VAL A 84 16.94 28.57 -9.05
C VAL A 84 16.99 30.08 -9.18
N ASP A 85 16.53 30.81 -8.18
CA ASP A 85 16.60 32.28 -8.03
C ASP A 85 17.99 32.75 -7.58
N GLY A 86 18.94 31.84 -7.33
CA GLY A 86 20.28 32.11 -6.81
C GLY A 86 20.34 32.34 -5.30
N ASN A 87 19.20 32.39 -4.61
CA ASN A 87 19.14 32.60 -3.16
C ASN A 87 19.60 31.33 -2.39
N LYS A 88 20.10 31.59 -1.18
CA LYS A 88 20.53 30.56 -0.26
C LYS A 88 19.39 30.23 0.71
N TYR A 89 19.09 28.96 0.84
CA TYR A 89 18.08 28.41 1.73
C TYR A 89 18.75 27.48 2.74
N ASP A 90 18.84 27.91 3.97
CA ASP A 90 19.43 27.10 5.04
C ASP A 90 18.42 26.05 5.52
N TYR A 91 18.93 24.92 5.95
CA TYR A 91 18.15 23.84 6.59
C TYR A 91 18.91 23.24 7.75
N CYS A 92 18.20 22.73 8.73
CA CYS A 92 18.76 21.97 9.84
C CYS A 92 17.83 20.81 10.21
N LEU A 93 18.35 19.58 10.09
CA LEU A 93 17.62 18.34 10.27
C LEU A 93 18.12 17.59 11.50
N GLY A 94 17.20 17.03 12.27
CA GLY A 94 17.46 16.11 13.37
C GLY A 94 16.69 14.81 13.19
N ALA A 95 16.77 13.92 14.16
CA ALA A 95 16.03 12.66 14.13
C ALA A 95 15.55 12.25 15.53
N GLU A 96 14.49 11.43 15.53
CA GLU A 96 14.04 10.66 16.69
C GLU A 96 13.91 9.19 16.28
N GLU A 97 14.04 8.29 17.24
CA GLU A 97 13.86 6.86 16.98
C GLU A 97 12.75 6.26 17.83
N ALA A 98 12.18 5.20 17.31
CA ALA A 98 11.27 4.29 18.01
C ALA A 98 11.58 2.85 17.61
N PHE A 99 11.09 1.90 18.41
CA PHE A 99 11.02 0.49 18.05
C PHE A 99 9.56 0.07 18.02
N ILE A 100 9.15 -0.47 16.87
CA ILE A 100 7.80 -1.00 16.67
C ILE A 100 7.94 -2.48 16.37
N ASP A 101 7.22 -3.32 17.13
CA ASP A 101 7.48 -4.76 17.12
C ASP A 101 8.99 -5.02 17.30
N ASN A 102 9.64 -5.60 16.31
CA ASN A 102 11.07 -5.94 16.38
C ASN A 102 11.93 -5.13 15.37
N PHE A 103 11.43 -4.01 14.83
CA PHE A 103 12.20 -3.19 13.90
C PHE A 103 12.34 -1.73 14.38
N ARG A 104 13.43 -1.11 13.96
CA ARG A 104 13.75 0.30 14.28
C ARG A 104 13.08 1.24 13.29
N VAL A 105 12.58 2.37 13.79
CA VAL A 105 12.05 3.47 12.99
C VAL A 105 12.82 4.73 13.32
N VAL A 106 13.31 5.43 12.31
CA VAL A 106 13.97 6.73 12.43
C VAL A 106 13.10 7.78 11.77
N LEU A 107 12.65 8.75 12.56
CA LEU A 107 11.80 9.86 12.15
C LEU A 107 12.66 11.11 12.02
N PHE A 108 12.96 11.54 10.80
CA PHE A 108 13.66 12.80 10.55
C PHE A 108 12.75 14.01 10.76
N LYS A 109 13.27 15.09 11.33
CA LYS A 109 12.53 16.30 11.70
C LYS A 109 13.31 17.56 11.42
N GLY A 110 12.63 18.70 11.35
CA GLY A 110 13.28 20.01 11.34
C GLY A 110 13.79 20.42 12.72
N LEU A 111 14.97 21.04 12.78
CA LEU A 111 15.54 21.64 13.99
C LEU A 111 15.41 23.18 14.01
N ASP A 112 15.12 23.80 12.87
CA ASP A 112 14.82 25.21 12.74
C ASP A 112 13.40 25.40 12.18
N TYR A 113 12.89 26.64 12.30
CA TYR A 113 11.52 26.96 11.90
C TYR A 113 11.27 26.73 10.41
N SER A 114 12.16 27.16 9.54
CA SER A 114 12.00 27.08 8.09
C SER A 114 11.97 25.63 7.59
N THR A 115 12.84 24.77 8.13
CA THR A 115 12.85 23.33 7.83
C THR A 115 11.61 22.64 8.41
N GLY A 116 11.23 23.01 9.66
CA GLY A 116 10.09 22.40 10.35
C GLY A 116 8.75 22.69 9.67
N VAL A 117 8.51 23.91 9.19
CA VAL A 117 7.26 24.25 8.46
C VAL A 117 7.01 23.30 7.29
N VAL A 118 8.05 22.90 6.57
CA VAL A 118 7.96 21.97 5.45
C VAL A 118 7.96 20.52 5.94
N PHE A 119 9.04 20.13 6.61
CA PHE A 119 9.37 18.74 6.87
C PHE A 119 8.45 18.09 7.90
N ASP A 120 7.99 18.87 8.88
CA ASP A 120 7.13 18.42 9.96
C ASP A 120 5.64 18.71 9.72
N SER A 121 5.27 19.21 8.53
CA SER A 121 3.86 19.39 8.17
C SER A 121 3.10 18.07 8.28
N TRP A 122 1.91 18.10 8.91
CA TRP A 122 1.16 16.91 9.37
C TRP A 122 0.78 15.92 8.27
N SER A 123 0.40 16.43 7.10
CA SER A 123 0.11 15.57 5.94
C SER A 123 1.42 15.11 5.29
N PRO A 124 1.62 13.82 5.06
CA PRO A 124 2.77 13.30 4.31
C PRO A 124 2.96 13.96 2.95
N TYR A 125 1.87 14.32 2.30
CA TYR A 125 1.85 14.83 0.93
C TYR A 125 1.75 16.36 0.81
N SER A 126 1.72 17.11 1.94
CA SER A 126 1.97 18.56 1.91
C SER A 126 3.46 18.82 1.70
N TYR A 127 3.80 19.69 0.76
CA TYR A 127 5.19 20.00 0.37
C TYR A 127 6.00 18.74 0.02
N VAL A 128 5.38 17.78 -0.66
CA VAL A 128 5.92 16.43 -0.83
C VAL A 128 7.25 16.41 -1.58
N GLU A 129 7.40 17.21 -2.62
CA GLU A 129 8.64 17.33 -3.41
C GLU A 129 9.78 17.87 -2.55
N GLU A 130 9.47 18.88 -1.73
CA GLU A 130 10.42 19.51 -0.84
C GLU A 130 10.82 18.59 0.30
N LYS A 131 9.87 17.85 0.86
CA LYS A 131 10.15 16.78 1.84
C LYS A 131 11.03 15.69 1.26
N ALA A 132 10.79 15.28 0.01
CA ALA A 132 11.62 14.27 -0.67
C ALA A 132 13.06 14.74 -0.82
N ALA A 133 13.27 16.02 -1.17
CA ALA A 133 14.60 16.62 -1.24
C ALA A 133 15.29 16.70 0.12
N LEU A 134 14.58 17.11 1.16
CA LEU A 134 15.12 17.16 2.52
C LEU A 134 15.40 15.76 3.08
N LEU A 135 14.56 14.76 2.77
CA LEU A 135 14.82 13.36 3.15
C LEU A 135 16.12 12.85 2.51
N ALA A 136 16.38 13.19 1.25
CA ALA A 136 17.64 12.82 0.60
C ALA A 136 18.87 13.40 1.34
N ARG A 137 18.79 14.64 1.77
CA ARG A 137 19.82 15.29 2.61
C ARG A 137 19.97 14.60 3.96
N ALA A 138 18.85 14.28 4.62
CA ALA A 138 18.82 13.66 5.94
C ALA A 138 19.48 12.28 5.92
N VAL A 139 19.03 11.38 5.02
CA VAL A 139 19.53 9.99 4.96
C VAL A 139 20.99 9.92 4.54
N ARG A 140 21.42 10.81 3.64
CA ARG A 140 22.82 10.92 3.24
C ARG A 140 23.72 11.27 4.44
N ALA A 141 23.35 12.27 5.23
CA ALA A 141 24.08 12.62 6.44
C ALA A 141 24.01 11.51 7.49
N PHE A 142 22.84 10.90 7.68
CA PHE A 142 22.62 9.81 8.62
C PHE A 142 23.47 8.56 8.30
N SER A 143 23.78 8.31 7.03
CA SER A 143 24.63 7.18 6.61
C SER A 143 26.06 7.23 7.16
N TRP A 144 26.48 8.37 7.71
CA TRP A 144 27.80 8.51 8.35
C TRP A 144 27.80 8.18 9.85
N THR A 145 26.63 8.11 10.46
CA THR A 145 26.46 7.84 11.90
C THR A 145 26.09 6.38 12.18
N GLU A 146 25.76 5.61 11.14
CA GLU A 146 25.22 4.26 11.26
C GLU A 146 26.05 3.23 10.46
N VAL A 147 25.88 1.97 10.83
CA VAL A 147 26.45 0.87 10.04
C VAL A 147 25.66 0.73 8.73
N GLN A 148 26.36 0.62 7.61
CA GLN A 148 25.72 0.51 6.29
C GLN A 148 24.75 -0.67 6.20
N PRO A 149 23.64 -0.52 5.45
CA PRO A 149 22.73 -1.62 5.15
C PRO A 149 23.35 -2.59 4.12
N ASP A 150 22.75 -3.76 4.00
CA ASP A 150 23.03 -4.69 2.91
C ASP A 150 22.13 -4.43 1.69
N ILE A 151 21.04 -3.67 1.87
CA ILE A 151 20.12 -3.24 0.82
C ILE A 151 19.37 -1.98 1.23
N ILE A 152 19.09 -1.11 0.25
CA ILE A 152 18.21 0.06 0.37
C ILE A 152 16.91 -0.27 -0.37
N HIS A 153 15.80 -0.20 0.35
CA HIS A 153 14.46 -0.46 -0.18
C HIS A 153 13.64 0.82 -0.23
N MET A 154 13.43 1.35 -1.42
CA MET A 154 12.63 2.55 -1.70
C MET A 154 11.17 2.18 -1.90
N ASN A 155 10.24 2.90 -1.26
CA ASN A 155 8.79 2.70 -1.41
C ASN A 155 8.14 3.94 -2.01
N ASP A 156 7.62 3.83 -3.20
CA ASP A 156 7.06 4.86 -4.05
C ASP A 156 8.02 6.03 -4.38
N TRP A 157 7.66 6.88 -5.33
CA TRP A 157 8.51 7.92 -5.91
C TRP A 157 9.09 8.92 -4.89
N HIS A 158 8.40 9.16 -3.80
CA HIS A 158 8.81 10.10 -2.74
C HIS A 158 10.18 9.76 -2.14
N THR A 159 10.60 8.50 -2.24
CA THR A 159 11.84 7.99 -1.66
C THR A 159 12.99 7.83 -2.66
N VAL A 160 12.71 8.06 -3.94
CA VAL A 160 13.69 7.83 -5.02
C VAL A 160 14.93 8.70 -4.84
N LEU A 161 14.77 10.01 -4.62
CA LEU A 161 15.91 10.91 -4.41
C LEU A 161 16.76 10.48 -3.21
N ALA A 162 16.12 10.05 -2.13
CA ALA A 162 16.79 9.59 -0.92
C ALA A 162 17.57 8.29 -1.14
N GLY A 163 16.98 7.32 -1.86
CA GLY A 163 17.64 6.06 -2.18
C GLY A 163 18.85 6.25 -3.10
N VAL A 164 18.70 7.08 -4.14
CA VAL A 164 19.79 7.37 -5.07
C VAL A 164 20.92 8.14 -4.37
N ALA A 165 20.59 9.11 -3.51
CA ALA A 165 21.59 9.84 -2.72
C ALA A 165 22.40 8.91 -1.79
N LEU A 166 21.75 7.91 -1.18
CA LEU A 166 22.42 6.88 -0.38
C LEU A 166 23.33 6.00 -1.23
N ARG A 167 22.87 5.54 -2.41
CA ARG A 167 23.70 4.76 -3.32
C ARG A 167 24.97 5.53 -3.70
N ASP A 168 24.83 6.78 -4.14
CA ASP A 168 25.97 7.63 -4.51
C ASP A 168 26.97 7.78 -3.37
N GLU A 169 26.46 7.93 -2.16
CA GLU A 169 27.29 8.07 -0.96
C GLU A 169 28.03 6.77 -0.63
N PHE A 170 27.36 5.62 -0.74
CA PHE A 170 28.00 4.32 -0.50
C PHE A 170 29.00 3.94 -1.59
N GLU A 171 28.71 4.22 -2.87
CA GLU A 171 29.65 3.98 -3.97
C GLU A 171 30.94 4.81 -3.82
N LYS A 172 30.86 6.07 -3.36
CA LYS A 172 32.04 6.89 -3.01
C LYS A 172 32.88 6.27 -1.91
N ARG A 173 32.25 5.54 -0.99
CA ARG A 173 32.92 4.80 0.09
C ARG A 173 33.39 3.39 -0.34
N GLY A 174 33.19 3.01 -1.60
CA GLY A 174 33.61 1.73 -2.16
C GLY A 174 32.62 0.59 -1.97
N TYR A 175 31.34 0.88 -1.71
CA TYR A 175 30.31 -0.14 -1.50
C TYR A 175 29.25 -0.10 -2.61
N ALA A 176 28.94 -1.25 -3.19
CA ALA A 176 27.80 -1.43 -4.11
C ALA A 176 26.58 -1.93 -3.32
N ILE A 177 25.90 -1.02 -2.62
CA ILE A 177 24.68 -1.37 -1.88
C ILE A 177 23.51 -1.42 -2.89
N PRO A 178 22.81 -2.56 -3.03
CA PRO A 178 21.72 -2.71 -3.98
C PRO A 178 20.54 -1.81 -3.66
N LEU A 179 19.91 -1.26 -4.72
CA LEU A 179 18.66 -0.53 -4.64
C LEU A 179 17.50 -1.41 -5.09
N LEU A 180 16.55 -1.66 -4.21
CA LEU A 180 15.22 -2.15 -4.56
C LEU A 180 14.23 -0.99 -4.57
N TYR A 181 13.44 -0.86 -5.63
CA TYR A 181 12.41 0.15 -5.75
C TYR A 181 11.04 -0.49 -5.90
N THR A 182 10.17 -0.28 -4.92
CA THR A 182 8.78 -0.75 -4.94
C THR A 182 7.85 0.35 -5.44
N ILE A 183 7.06 0.03 -6.47
CA ILE A 183 5.98 0.86 -6.98
C ILE A 183 4.66 0.27 -6.48
N HIS A 184 4.11 0.85 -5.41
CA HIS A 184 2.80 0.49 -4.88
C HIS A 184 1.68 1.14 -5.67
N LEU A 185 1.87 2.43 -6.03
CA LEU A 185 0.95 3.21 -6.84
C LEU A 185 1.74 4.13 -7.77
N SER A 186 1.62 3.90 -9.07
CA SER A 186 2.33 4.68 -10.08
C SER A 186 1.76 6.10 -10.18
N GLY A 187 2.67 7.06 -10.23
CA GLY A 187 2.38 8.48 -10.42
C GLY A 187 3.39 9.36 -9.70
N SER A 188 4.05 10.25 -10.44
CA SER A 188 5.01 11.18 -9.84
C SER A 188 5.06 12.50 -10.61
N PRO A 189 5.52 13.59 -9.95
CA PRO A 189 5.81 14.83 -10.63
C PRO A 189 7.04 14.73 -11.52
N SER A 190 7.18 15.72 -12.40
CA SER A 190 8.39 15.97 -13.17
C SER A 190 8.90 17.38 -12.88
N PHE A 191 10.20 17.52 -12.70
CA PHE A 191 10.82 18.83 -12.47
C PHE A 191 12.27 18.89 -12.99
N PRO A 192 12.83 20.11 -13.18
CA PRO A 192 14.19 20.28 -13.68
C PRO A 192 15.25 19.62 -12.79
N TRP A 193 16.37 19.21 -13.40
CA TRP A 193 17.53 18.61 -12.71
C TRP A 193 17.99 19.37 -11.47
N HIS A 194 17.88 20.71 -11.49
CA HIS A 194 18.28 21.55 -10.36
C HIS A 194 17.72 21.03 -9.02
N TYR A 195 16.44 20.62 -9.00
CA TYR A 195 15.77 20.16 -7.78
C TYR A 195 16.20 18.76 -7.31
N ALA A 196 16.84 17.98 -8.18
CA ALA A 196 17.47 16.71 -7.79
C ALA A 196 18.95 16.91 -7.43
N SER A 197 19.62 17.89 -8.04
CA SER A 197 21.06 18.10 -8.00
C SER A 197 21.65 18.38 -6.61
N SER A 198 22.99 18.46 -6.57
CA SER A 198 23.77 18.84 -5.38
C SER A 198 23.37 20.20 -4.81
N ASP A 199 22.84 21.10 -5.63
CA ASP A 199 22.36 22.40 -5.15
C ASP A 199 21.09 22.27 -4.29
N TRP A 200 20.20 21.29 -4.57
CA TRP A 200 18.92 21.19 -3.88
C TRP A 200 18.74 19.89 -3.08
N ALA A 201 18.47 18.74 -3.71
CA ALA A 201 18.26 17.46 -3.03
C ALA A 201 19.56 16.76 -2.62
N GLY A 202 20.65 17.06 -3.30
CA GLY A 202 21.98 16.54 -2.96
C GLY A 202 22.48 15.40 -3.83
N LEU A 203 21.89 15.15 -4.99
CA LEU A 203 22.41 14.15 -5.92
C LEU A 203 23.62 14.73 -6.67
N ASP A 204 24.67 13.94 -6.73
CA ASP A 204 25.85 14.29 -7.51
C ASP A 204 25.68 13.81 -8.96
N ASP A 205 26.29 14.53 -9.91
CA ASP A 205 26.33 14.13 -11.32
C ASP A 205 27.55 13.24 -11.60
N SER A 206 27.68 12.15 -10.83
CA SER A 206 28.79 11.19 -10.98
C SER A 206 28.38 10.03 -11.90
N PRO A 207 29.29 9.57 -12.78
CA PRO A 207 29.07 8.35 -13.56
C PRO A 207 28.96 7.12 -12.65
N HIS A 208 27.98 6.29 -12.94
CA HIS A 208 27.75 5.01 -12.29
C HIS A 208 27.15 4.01 -13.28
N LEU A 209 27.00 2.75 -12.88
CA LEU A 209 26.42 1.72 -13.72
C LEU A 209 24.96 1.47 -13.38
N VAL A 210 24.10 1.43 -14.39
CA VAL A 210 22.70 1.01 -14.28
C VAL A 210 22.45 -0.24 -15.12
N TRP A 211 21.54 -1.10 -14.65
CA TRP A 211 21.12 -2.26 -15.44
C TRP A 211 20.19 -1.87 -16.56
N LYS A 212 20.60 -2.23 -17.79
CA LYS A 212 19.74 -2.21 -18.97
C LYS A 212 19.62 -3.63 -19.51
N VAL A 213 18.55 -3.95 -20.07
CA VAL A 213 18.04 -5.22 -20.59
C VAL A 213 18.94 -6.47 -20.43
N TYR A 214 20.23 -6.36 -20.73
CA TYR A 214 21.18 -7.49 -20.73
C TYR A 214 22.53 -7.20 -20.08
N ARG A 215 22.81 -5.94 -19.74
CA ARG A 215 24.12 -5.53 -19.18
C ARG A 215 24.01 -4.25 -18.38
N HIS A 216 25.03 -3.98 -17.59
CA HIS A 216 25.25 -2.67 -17.00
C HIS A 216 25.81 -1.70 -18.05
N GLU A 217 25.29 -0.48 -18.05
CA GLU A 217 25.75 0.62 -18.88
C GLU A 217 26.07 1.84 -18.02
N PRO A 218 27.16 2.59 -18.35
CA PRO A 218 27.49 3.80 -17.62
C PRO A 218 26.47 4.89 -17.93
N VAL A 219 26.03 5.59 -16.88
CA VAL A 219 25.17 6.76 -16.95
C VAL A 219 25.54 7.72 -15.82
N SER A 220 25.27 9.03 -15.96
CA SER A 220 25.29 9.94 -14.84
C SER A 220 23.86 10.19 -14.35
N ASN A 221 23.69 10.58 -13.08
CA ASN A 221 22.38 10.90 -12.52
C ASN A 221 21.64 11.94 -13.37
N ARG A 222 22.34 12.97 -13.86
CA ARG A 222 21.77 13.99 -14.72
C ARG A 222 21.31 13.44 -16.07
N ASN A 223 22.14 12.61 -16.73
CA ASN A 223 21.76 12.01 -18.01
C ASN A 223 20.56 11.07 -17.85
N ALA A 224 20.50 10.29 -16.77
CA ALA A 224 19.34 9.44 -16.45
C ALA A 224 18.08 10.30 -16.21
N TRP A 225 18.21 11.38 -15.43
CA TRP A 225 17.13 12.32 -15.14
C TRP A 225 16.59 13.00 -16.41
N ASP A 226 17.47 13.56 -17.21
CA ASP A 226 17.10 14.27 -18.44
C ASP A 226 16.47 13.31 -19.47
N SER A 227 16.90 12.04 -19.52
CA SER A 227 16.35 11.02 -20.42
C SER A 227 14.88 10.68 -20.16
N VAL A 228 14.39 10.95 -18.96
CA VAL A 228 12.98 10.75 -18.56
C VAL A 228 12.22 12.04 -18.32
N GLY A 229 12.75 13.18 -18.84
CA GLY A 229 12.11 14.49 -18.69
C GLY A 229 11.90 14.93 -17.25
N GLY A 230 12.77 14.53 -16.35
CA GLY A 230 12.70 14.87 -14.92
C GLY A 230 11.60 14.13 -14.14
N ASN A 231 10.98 13.10 -14.70
CA ASN A 231 9.99 12.30 -13.98
C ASN A 231 10.66 11.43 -12.90
N VAL A 232 10.32 11.68 -11.65
CA VAL A 232 11.00 11.08 -10.49
C VAL A 232 10.84 9.56 -10.44
N GLU A 233 9.63 9.05 -10.71
CA GLU A 233 9.36 7.61 -10.71
C GLU A 233 10.13 6.90 -11.82
N ALA A 234 10.10 7.47 -13.04
CA ALA A 234 10.84 6.93 -14.17
C ALA A 234 12.36 6.96 -13.95
N PHE A 235 12.88 8.00 -13.27
CA PHE A 235 14.25 8.05 -12.82
C PHE A 235 14.56 6.91 -11.85
N GLY A 236 13.70 6.68 -10.84
CA GLY A 236 13.82 5.54 -9.93
C GLY A 236 13.80 4.19 -10.64
N VAL A 237 12.98 4.05 -11.71
CA VAL A 237 12.94 2.85 -12.54
C VAL A 237 14.28 2.61 -13.24
N ILE A 238 14.97 3.65 -13.71
CA ILE A 238 16.31 3.51 -14.31
C ILE A 238 17.33 3.11 -13.24
N GLU A 239 17.36 3.84 -12.13
CA GLU A 239 18.41 3.77 -11.11
C GLU A 239 18.38 2.51 -10.23
N ALA A 240 17.20 1.92 -10.02
CA ALA A 240 17.08 0.73 -9.20
C ALA A 240 17.73 -0.49 -9.83
N ASP A 241 18.43 -1.30 -9.03
CA ASP A 241 18.97 -2.60 -9.44
C ASP A 241 17.84 -3.61 -9.68
N THR A 242 16.79 -3.54 -8.86
CA THR A 242 15.58 -4.37 -9.01
C THR A 242 14.34 -3.53 -8.73
N LEU A 243 13.31 -3.75 -9.54
CA LEU A 243 11.98 -3.19 -9.33
C LEU A 243 11.11 -4.23 -8.65
N GLN A 244 10.28 -3.77 -7.71
CA GLN A 244 9.23 -4.56 -7.09
C GLN A 244 7.88 -3.92 -7.39
N THR A 245 6.86 -4.76 -7.56
CA THR A 245 5.47 -4.31 -7.58
C THR A 245 4.57 -5.35 -6.91
N VAL A 246 3.30 -4.99 -6.74
CA VAL A 246 2.39 -5.68 -5.83
C VAL A 246 1.50 -6.75 -6.48
N SER A 247 1.55 -6.87 -7.82
CA SER A 247 0.86 -7.95 -8.55
C SER A 247 1.45 -8.14 -9.94
N TYR A 248 1.27 -9.33 -10.53
CA TYR A 248 1.69 -9.61 -11.92
C TYR A 248 0.86 -8.82 -12.92
N SER A 249 -0.43 -8.65 -12.68
CA SER A 249 -1.31 -7.84 -13.53
C SER A 249 -0.85 -6.40 -13.55
N TYR A 250 -0.51 -5.84 -12.40
CA TYR A 250 -0.01 -4.47 -12.31
C TYR A 250 1.32 -4.29 -13.06
N LEU A 251 2.24 -5.25 -12.91
CA LEU A 251 3.50 -5.25 -13.66
C LEU A 251 3.25 -5.28 -15.18
N ASN A 252 2.40 -6.20 -15.65
CA ASN A 252 2.26 -6.48 -17.07
C ASN A 252 1.31 -5.50 -17.79
N GLU A 253 0.23 -5.07 -17.12
CA GLU A 253 -0.82 -4.25 -17.75
C GLU A 253 -0.56 -2.76 -17.61
N GLU A 254 0.15 -2.33 -16.54
CA GLU A 254 0.40 -0.91 -16.25
C GLU A 254 1.88 -0.54 -16.37
N LEU A 255 2.75 -1.15 -15.58
CA LEU A 255 4.13 -0.69 -15.49
C LEU A 255 4.92 -0.97 -16.78
N LYS A 256 4.74 -2.14 -17.40
CA LYS A 256 5.37 -2.43 -18.71
C LYS A 256 4.82 -1.55 -19.82
N ARG A 257 3.53 -1.21 -19.79
CA ARG A 257 2.95 -0.25 -20.74
C ARG A 257 3.57 1.14 -20.59
N LYS A 258 3.82 1.56 -19.35
CA LYS A 258 4.38 2.87 -19.02
C LYS A 258 5.88 2.97 -19.31
N TYR A 259 6.64 1.95 -18.93
CA TYR A 259 8.12 1.97 -18.95
C TYR A 259 8.76 1.08 -20.01
N GLY A 260 7.99 0.23 -20.67
CA GLY A 260 8.46 -0.74 -21.67
C GLY A 260 8.73 -2.13 -21.08
N ASP A 261 8.74 -3.15 -21.95
CA ASP A 261 8.91 -4.56 -21.56
C ASP A 261 10.26 -4.86 -20.89
N TRP A 262 11.27 -4.03 -21.14
CA TRP A 262 12.61 -4.19 -20.61
C TRP A 262 12.66 -4.24 -19.06
N ILE A 263 11.71 -3.56 -18.38
CA ILE A 263 11.66 -3.58 -16.93
C ILE A 263 11.41 -4.99 -16.39
N GLY A 264 10.78 -5.88 -17.15
CA GLY A 264 10.55 -7.27 -16.77
C GLY A 264 11.85 -8.02 -16.41
N SER A 265 12.98 -7.66 -17.05
CA SER A 265 14.28 -8.29 -16.79
C SER A 265 14.77 -8.06 -15.35
N LYS A 266 14.41 -6.93 -14.74
CA LYS A 266 14.80 -6.58 -13.36
C LYS A 266 13.64 -6.47 -12.39
N SER A 267 12.42 -6.85 -12.78
CA SER A 267 11.26 -6.80 -11.89
C SER A 267 11.05 -8.10 -11.11
N CYS A 268 10.46 -7.97 -9.96
CA CYS A 268 9.85 -9.05 -9.18
C CYS A 268 8.47 -8.60 -8.66
N VAL A 269 7.66 -9.56 -8.28
CA VAL A 269 6.34 -9.31 -7.69
C VAL A 269 6.35 -9.81 -6.25
N VAL A 270 5.93 -8.97 -5.33
CA VAL A 270 5.71 -9.30 -3.92
C VAL A 270 4.31 -8.81 -3.56
N TYR A 271 3.46 -9.70 -3.18
CA TYR A 271 2.11 -9.36 -2.74
C TYR A 271 2.15 -8.58 -1.42
N ASN A 272 1.14 -7.76 -1.20
CA ASN A 272 0.94 -7.17 0.12
C ASN A 272 0.45 -8.24 1.10
N ALA A 273 0.89 -8.15 2.35
CA ALA A 273 0.46 -9.05 3.40
C ALA A 273 -0.83 -8.59 4.07
N THR A 274 -1.49 -9.52 4.77
CA THR A 274 -2.48 -9.24 5.81
C THR A 274 -2.17 -10.09 7.05
N ASP A 275 -2.22 -9.47 8.22
CA ASP A 275 -2.05 -10.14 9.52
C ASP A 275 -3.38 -10.27 10.30
N TRP A 276 -4.51 -9.99 9.66
CA TRP A 276 -5.81 -10.09 10.30
C TRP A 276 -6.12 -11.54 10.70
N SER A 277 -6.51 -11.73 11.96
CA SER A 277 -6.83 -13.02 12.55
C SER A 277 -8.34 -13.14 12.76
N LEU A 278 -8.95 -14.16 12.13
CA LEU A 278 -10.37 -14.48 12.33
C LEU A 278 -10.65 -14.74 13.82
N GLU A 279 -9.78 -15.50 14.48
CA GLU A 279 -9.95 -15.86 15.89
C GLU A 279 -9.95 -14.63 16.80
N GLU A 280 -9.07 -13.66 16.58
CA GLU A 280 -9.01 -12.41 17.34
C GLU A 280 -10.28 -11.57 17.14
N VAL A 281 -10.73 -11.46 15.89
CA VAL A 281 -11.94 -10.69 15.55
C VAL A 281 -13.18 -11.32 16.17
N GLU A 282 -13.35 -12.64 16.05
CA GLU A 282 -14.49 -13.33 16.65
C GLU A 282 -14.46 -13.30 18.18
N ARG A 283 -13.29 -13.39 18.80
CA ARG A 283 -13.12 -13.22 20.26
C ARG A 283 -13.57 -11.81 20.68
N TRP A 284 -13.16 -10.79 19.95
CA TRP A 284 -13.59 -9.43 20.24
C TRP A 284 -15.09 -9.25 20.08
N ILE A 285 -15.71 -9.78 19.01
CA ILE A 285 -17.16 -9.71 18.79
C ILE A 285 -17.89 -10.39 19.96
N ARG A 286 -17.51 -11.63 20.34
CA ARG A 286 -18.14 -12.35 21.45
C ARG A 286 -17.98 -11.62 22.78
N SER A 287 -16.81 -11.04 23.05
CA SER A 287 -16.59 -10.29 24.31
C SER A 287 -17.38 -8.98 24.37
N SER A 288 -17.67 -8.36 23.23
CA SER A 288 -18.36 -7.05 23.16
C SER A 288 -19.87 -7.18 23.04
N TYR A 289 -20.37 -8.25 22.39
CA TYR A 289 -21.78 -8.42 22.00
C TYR A 289 -22.39 -9.77 22.42
N GLY A 290 -21.60 -10.71 22.91
CA GLY A 290 -22.05 -12.03 23.40
C GLY A 290 -22.21 -13.09 22.31
N THR A 291 -22.53 -12.71 21.09
CA THR A 291 -22.79 -13.62 19.95
C THR A 291 -22.14 -13.13 18.68
N ILE A 292 -22.14 -14.00 17.65
CA ILE A 292 -21.70 -13.66 16.27
C ILE A 292 -22.88 -13.97 15.35
N ASP A 293 -23.71 -12.98 15.14
CA ASP A 293 -24.87 -13.08 14.25
C ASP A 293 -25.17 -11.77 13.51
N HIS A 294 -26.18 -11.78 12.67
CA HIS A 294 -26.60 -10.62 11.88
C HIS A 294 -27.11 -9.45 12.73
N GLN A 295 -27.61 -9.71 13.94
CA GLN A 295 -28.06 -8.66 14.85
C GLN A 295 -26.90 -7.77 15.29
N VAL A 296 -25.76 -8.37 15.60
CA VAL A 296 -24.53 -7.65 15.97
C VAL A 296 -24.06 -6.72 14.86
N LEU A 297 -24.18 -7.13 13.58
CA LEU A 297 -23.84 -6.27 12.46
C LEU A 297 -24.69 -4.99 12.47
N PHE A 298 -25.99 -5.10 12.68
CA PHE A 298 -26.87 -3.93 12.73
C PHE A 298 -26.65 -3.07 13.98
N GLU A 299 -26.33 -3.66 15.13
CA GLU A 299 -25.93 -2.91 16.33
C GLU A 299 -24.66 -2.08 16.09
N ILE A 300 -23.68 -2.65 15.38
CA ILE A 300 -22.47 -1.92 14.99
C ILE A 300 -22.81 -0.80 14.02
N ILE A 301 -23.66 -1.04 13.01
CA ILE A 301 -24.11 -0.02 12.07
C ILE A 301 -24.81 1.12 12.80
N ASP A 302 -25.76 0.80 13.69
CA ASP A 302 -26.52 1.80 14.45
C ASP A 302 -25.62 2.64 15.36
N LYS A 303 -24.62 2.02 15.98
CA LYS A 303 -23.74 2.69 16.95
C LYS A 303 -22.62 3.51 16.32
N TYR A 304 -22.01 3.03 15.22
CA TYR A 304 -20.76 3.60 14.68
C TYR A 304 -20.88 4.17 13.27
N ILE A 305 -21.83 3.70 12.46
CA ILE A 305 -21.97 4.09 11.05
C ILE A 305 -23.05 5.15 10.90
N ARG A 306 -24.25 4.92 11.47
CA ARG A 306 -25.39 5.83 11.37
C ARG A 306 -25.11 7.24 11.89
N PRO A 307 -24.45 7.46 13.03
CA PRO A 307 -24.14 8.81 13.48
C PRO A 307 -23.23 9.54 12.50
N GLY A 308 -23.75 10.61 11.87
CA GLY A 308 -23.00 11.40 10.89
C GLY A 308 -22.90 10.79 9.49
N SER A 309 -23.69 9.74 9.19
CA SER A 309 -23.82 9.21 7.83
C SER A 309 -24.49 10.21 6.89
N TRP A 310 -24.22 10.07 5.60
CA TRP A 310 -24.84 10.91 4.57
C TRP A 310 -26.27 10.50 4.22
N THR A 311 -26.66 9.28 4.56
CA THR A 311 -27.99 8.71 4.35
C THR A 311 -28.46 8.05 5.63
N ASP A 312 -29.78 8.11 5.92
CA ASP A 312 -30.28 7.94 7.27
C ASP A 312 -30.44 6.48 7.73
N ASP A 313 -30.72 5.54 6.85
CA ASP A 313 -31.07 4.19 7.26
C ASP A 313 -30.80 3.08 6.22
N ILE A 314 -30.75 1.86 6.76
CA ILE A 314 -30.65 0.62 5.99
C ILE A 314 -31.70 -0.37 6.49
N ASP A 315 -32.47 -0.98 5.59
CA ASP A 315 -33.49 -1.97 5.94
C ASP A 315 -32.80 -3.24 6.48
N LYS A 316 -33.06 -3.55 7.73
CA LYS A 316 -32.47 -4.69 8.45
C LYS A 316 -32.90 -6.07 7.92
N ARG A 317 -33.85 -6.11 7.00
CA ARG A 317 -34.25 -7.34 6.31
C ARG A 317 -33.37 -7.68 5.12
N LEU A 318 -32.61 -6.71 4.62
CA LEU A 318 -31.73 -6.87 3.47
C LEU A 318 -30.31 -7.31 3.90
N ALA A 319 -29.66 -8.06 3.04
CA ALA A 319 -28.29 -8.54 3.24
C ALA A 319 -27.28 -7.39 3.06
N PRO A 320 -26.50 -6.99 4.07
CA PRO A 320 -25.54 -5.91 3.96
C PRO A 320 -24.25 -6.34 3.27
N PHE A 321 -23.90 -5.63 2.21
CA PHE A 321 -22.61 -5.67 1.55
C PHE A 321 -21.75 -4.49 2.00
N LEU A 322 -20.44 -4.67 2.09
CA LEU A 322 -19.50 -3.64 2.56
C LEU A 322 -18.61 -3.15 1.44
N ILE A 323 -18.43 -1.85 1.32
CA ILE A 323 -17.35 -1.20 0.57
C ILE A 323 -16.55 -0.34 1.53
N ALA A 324 -15.21 -0.43 1.46
CA ALA A 324 -14.31 0.45 2.20
C ALA A 324 -13.23 1.02 1.28
N GLY A 325 -13.05 2.34 1.28
CA GLY A 325 -12.02 2.98 0.47
C GLY A 325 -12.22 4.47 0.23
N ARG A 326 -11.31 5.04 -0.57
CA ARG A 326 -11.38 6.46 -0.95
C ARG A 326 -12.63 6.73 -1.80
N LEU A 327 -13.26 7.87 -1.58
CA LEU A 327 -14.39 8.34 -2.40
C LEU A 327 -13.88 8.91 -3.72
N THR A 328 -13.50 8.01 -4.62
CA THR A 328 -13.01 8.32 -5.98
C THR A 328 -13.68 7.42 -7.01
N SER A 329 -13.78 7.88 -8.25
CA SER A 329 -14.31 7.07 -9.35
C SER A 329 -13.55 5.77 -9.56
N GLN A 330 -12.24 5.75 -9.25
CA GLN A 330 -11.39 4.55 -9.29
C GLN A 330 -12.00 3.38 -8.50
N LYS A 331 -12.61 3.65 -7.34
CA LYS A 331 -13.15 2.61 -6.44
C LYS A 331 -14.53 2.09 -6.84
N GLY A 332 -15.19 2.68 -7.84
CA GLY A 332 -16.43 2.17 -8.41
C GLY A 332 -17.62 2.11 -7.46
N ILE A 333 -17.66 2.97 -6.42
CA ILE A 333 -18.78 3.00 -5.46
C ILE A 333 -20.10 3.27 -6.17
N ASP A 334 -20.10 4.11 -7.20
CA ASP A 334 -21.23 4.39 -8.06
C ASP A 334 -21.75 3.13 -8.79
N LEU A 335 -20.84 2.23 -9.21
CA LEU A 335 -21.21 0.96 -9.84
C LEU A 335 -21.94 0.05 -8.85
N ALA A 336 -21.45 -0.05 -7.61
CA ALA A 336 -22.08 -0.85 -6.57
C ALA A 336 -23.47 -0.32 -6.18
N ILE A 337 -23.64 1.00 -6.09
CA ILE A 337 -24.96 1.59 -5.79
C ILE A 337 -25.96 1.30 -6.93
N ARG A 338 -25.52 1.39 -8.18
CA ARG A 338 -26.37 1.03 -9.35
C ARG A 338 -26.65 -0.47 -9.43
N ALA A 339 -25.73 -1.31 -8.99
CA ALA A 339 -25.90 -2.76 -8.97
C ALA A 339 -27.08 -3.20 -8.09
N LEU A 340 -27.45 -2.40 -7.09
CA LEU A 340 -28.62 -2.66 -6.25
C LEU A 340 -29.94 -2.76 -7.06
N ASP A 341 -30.05 -2.13 -8.23
CA ASP A 341 -31.22 -2.24 -9.08
C ASP A 341 -31.45 -3.67 -9.58
N TYR A 342 -30.40 -4.50 -9.55
CA TYR A 342 -30.39 -5.93 -9.95
C TYR A 342 -30.19 -6.88 -8.78
N ALA A 343 -30.15 -6.37 -7.56
CA ALA A 343 -29.96 -7.14 -6.32
C ALA A 343 -31.01 -6.73 -5.27
N PRO A 344 -32.30 -7.09 -5.45
CA PRO A 344 -33.40 -6.60 -4.61
C PRO A 344 -33.26 -6.99 -3.13
N SER A 345 -32.57 -8.08 -2.82
CA SER A 345 -32.36 -8.57 -1.45
C SER A 345 -31.13 -7.98 -0.76
N ALA A 346 -30.33 -7.13 -1.45
CA ALA A 346 -29.10 -6.57 -0.95
C ALA A 346 -29.24 -5.13 -0.47
N SER A 347 -28.39 -4.76 0.47
CA SER A 347 -28.14 -3.39 0.93
C SER A 347 -26.63 -3.10 0.98
N LEU A 348 -26.24 -1.83 1.06
CA LEU A 348 -24.86 -1.41 0.93
C LEU A 348 -24.42 -0.50 2.09
N VAL A 349 -23.36 -0.88 2.77
CA VAL A 349 -22.64 -0.08 3.74
C VAL A 349 -21.37 0.44 3.09
N VAL A 350 -21.21 1.76 2.97
CA VAL A 350 -20.05 2.41 2.38
C VAL A 350 -19.25 3.12 3.47
N LEU A 351 -18.02 2.69 3.68
CA LEU A 351 -17.03 3.37 4.52
C LEU A 351 -16.12 4.19 3.61
N GLY A 352 -16.49 5.45 3.40
CA GLY A 352 -15.84 6.35 2.45
C GLY A 352 -14.78 7.22 3.10
N ILE A 353 -13.59 7.31 2.48
CA ILE A 353 -12.55 8.28 2.86
C ILE A 353 -12.60 9.43 1.86
N PRO A 354 -13.05 10.63 2.26
CA PRO A 354 -13.02 11.81 1.40
C PRO A 354 -11.59 12.18 1.02
N VAL A 355 -11.37 12.53 -0.25
CA VAL A 355 -10.07 12.94 -0.77
C VAL A 355 -10.12 14.28 -1.52
N GLY A 356 -11.24 15.00 -1.40
CA GLY A 356 -11.45 16.30 -2.05
C GLY A 356 -11.98 16.22 -3.47
N ASP A 357 -12.42 15.05 -3.94
CA ASP A 357 -13.18 14.91 -5.20
C ASP A 357 -14.66 15.22 -4.95
N TYR A 358 -14.95 16.49 -4.68
CA TYR A 358 -16.31 16.93 -4.34
C TYR A 358 -17.35 16.58 -5.40
N GLY A 359 -16.97 16.55 -6.67
CA GLY A 359 -17.88 16.20 -7.76
C GLY A 359 -18.35 14.75 -7.66
N TYR A 360 -17.41 13.84 -7.44
CA TYR A 360 -17.73 12.42 -7.27
C TYR A 360 -18.46 12.15 -5.95
N GLU A 361 -18.04 12.80 -4.86
CA GLU A 361 -18.70 12.67 -3.55
C GLU A 361 -20.19 13.06 -3.62
N GLN A 362 -20.51 14.21 -4.25
CA GLN A 362 -21.90 14.63 -4.47
C GLN A 362 -22.67 13.68 -5.39
N TYR A 363 -22.02 13.15 -6.41
CA TYR A 363 -22.64 12.20 -7.32
C TYR A 363 -23.03 10.90 -6.61
N VAL A 364 -22.11 10.31 -5.84
CA VAL A 364 -22.35 9.09 -5.05
C VAL A 364 -23.46 9.32 -4.02
N ARG A 365 -23.45 10.47 -3.34
CA ARG A 365 -24.49 10.84 -2.38
C ARG A 365 -25.88 10.88 -3.02
N ARG A 366 -26.03 11.51 -4.18
CA ARG A 366 -27.30 11.57 -4.92
C ARG A 366 -27.79 10.17 -5.30
N LEU A 367 -26.92 9.31 -5.83
CA LEU A 367 -27.26 7.92 -6.15
C LEU A 367 -27.76 7.13 -4.93
N ALA A 368 -27.17 7.38 -3.76
CA ALA A 368 -27.60 6.75 -2.51
C ALA A 368 -28.96 7.28 -2.03
N GLU A 369 -29.19 8.60 -2.14
CA GLU A 369 -30.49 9.23 -1.81
C GLU A 369 -31.66 8.71 -2.66
N GLU A 370 -31.40 8.33 -3.93
CA GLU A 370 -32.37 7.69 -4.80
C GLU A 370 -32.75 6.26 -4.34
N ARG A 371 -31.89 5.62 -3.50
CA ARG A 371 -32.07 4.25 -2.99
C ARG A 371 -32.16 4.21 -1.46
N ARG A 372 -32.97 5.11 -0.90
CA ARG A 372 -33.22 5.21 0.55
C ARG A 372 -33.57 3.87 1.16
N GLY A 373 -33.04 3.60 2.34
CA GLY A 373 -33.22 2.33 3.05
C GLY A 373 -32.35 1.18 2.53
N ARG A 374 -31.54 1.41 1.48
CA ARG A 374 -30.66 0.39 0.90
C ARG A 374 -29.18 0.75 0.90
N VAL A 375 -28.85 2.03 1.10
CA VAL A 375 -27.46 2.51 1.10
C VAL A 375 -27.22 3.40 2.29
N ILE A 376 -26.22 3.10 3.07
CA ILE A 376 -25.70 3.99 4.11
C ILE A 376 -24.24 4.33 3.81
N ILE A 377 -23.90 5.63 3.81
CA ILE A 377 -22.54 6.13 3.55
C ILE A 377 -22.03 6.83 4.79
N SER A 378 -20.94 6.35 5.35
CA SER A 378 -20.26 6.97 6.47
C SER A 378 -18.82 7.34 6.11
N THR A 379 -18.41 8.52 6.56
CA THR A 379 -17.02 8.99 6.49
C THR A 379 -16.33 8.97 7.85
N ASN A 380 -16.97 8.35 8.84
CA ASN A 380 -16.43 8.22 10.19
C ASN A 380 -15.20 7.31 10.21
N ARG A 381 -14.18 7.72 10.94
CA ARG A 381 -13.08 6.80 11.28
C ARG A 381 -13.57 5.82 12.34
N LEU A 382 -13.51 4.54 12.01
CA LEU A 382 -13.85 3.46 12.93
C LEU A 382 -12.62 2.98 13.70
N PRO A 383 -12.77 2.51 14.95
CA PRO A 383 -11.76 1.67 15.59
C PRO A 383 -11.47 0.43 14.74
N ASN A 384 -10.23 -0.04 14.75
CA ASN A 384 -9.82 -1.17 13.91
C ASN A 384 -10.65 -2.43 14.19
N GLU A 385 -10.94 -2.71 15.46
CA GLU A 385 -11.73 -3.86 15.88
C GLU A 385 -13.17 -3.80 15.34
N VAL A 386 -13.76 -2.61 15.34
CA VAL A 386 -15.10 -2.36 14.78
C VAL A 386 -15.11 -2.56 13.28
N TYR A 387 -14.10 -2.04 12.57
CA TYR A 387 -13.97 -2.22 11.13
C TYR A 387 -13.82 -3.71 10.76
N ARG A 388 -12.92 -4.43 11.45
CA ARG A 388 -12.72 -5.87 11.24
C ARG A 388 -13.99 -6.68 11.53
N ALA A 389 -14.73 -6.31 12.58
CA ALA A 389 -16.01 -6.94 12.91
C ALA A 389 -17.07 -6.71 11.82
N LEU A 390 -17.17 -5.48 11.28
CA LEU A 390 -18.05 -5.19 10.14
C LEU A 390 -17.70 -6.04 8.93
N VAL A 391 -16.41 -6.15 8.58
CA VAL A 391 -15.95 -7.01 7.48
C VAL A 391 -16.38 -8.46 7.73
N ARG A 392 -16.10 -9.00 8.92
CA ARG A 392 -16.43 -10.40 9.26
C ARG A 392 -17.91 -10.71 9.21
N LEU A 393 -18.76 -9.77 9.61
CA LEU A 393 -20.21 -9.95 9.73
C LEU A 393 -20.96 -9.61 8.43
N SER A 394 -20.34 -8.91 7.48
CA SER A 394 -20.95 -8.56 6.21
C SER A 394 -21.17 -9.79 5.33
N THR A 395 -22.18 -9.73 4.46
CA THR A 395 -22.50 -10.78 3.49
C THR A 395 -21.31 -11.03 2.55
N SER A 396 -20.73 -9.94 2.04
CA SER A 396 -19.54 -9.96 1.19
C SER A 396 -18.89 -8.57 1.18
N MET A 397 -17.59 -8.52 0.93
CA MET A 397 -16.89 -7.29 0.58
C MET A 397 -17.03 -7.04 -0.92
N LEU A 398 -17.34 -5.80 -1.29
CA LEU A 398 -17.34 -5.38 -2.70
C LEU A 398 -16.07 -4.61 -3.03
N ALA A 399 -15.42 -5.00 -4.12
CA ALA A 399 -14.28 -4.30 -4.69
C ALA A 399 -14.53 -3.99 -6.19
N PRO A 400 -15.52 -3.13 -6.52
CA PRO A 400 -15.93 -2.85 -7.90
C PRO A 400 -15.00 -1.83 -8.58
N SER A 401 -13.71 -1.89 -8.28
CA SER A 401 -12.72 -0.92 -8.74
C SER A 401 -12.60 -0.92 -10.26
N ARG A 402 -12.44 0.27 -10.86
CA ARG A 402 -12.10 0.44 -12.27
C ARG A 402 -10.66 0.05 -12.55
N TRP A 403 -9.84 0.19 -11.53
CA TRP A 403 -8.44 -0.16 -11.56
C TRP A 403 -7.91 -0.38 -10.13
N GLU A 404 -7.08 -1.40 -9.93
CA GLU A 404 -6.55 -1.75 -8.60
C GLU A 404 -5.16 -2.41 -8.71
N PRO A 405 -4.09 -1.83 -8.14
CA PRO A 405 -2.76 -2.44 -8.18
C PRO A 405 -2.69 -3.79 -7.48
N PHE A 406 -3.29 -3.89 -6.30
CA PHE A 406 -3.36 -5.11 -5.51
C PHE A 406 -4.80 -5.39 -5.06
N GLY A 407 -5.32 -4.67 -4.06
CA GLY A 407 -6.62 -4.87 -3.46
C GLY A 407 -6.54 -5.36 -2.01
N LEU A 408 -5.85 -4.62 -1.14
CA LEU A 408 -5.69 -4.97 0.28
C LEU A 408 -7.02 -5.33 0.94
N VAL A 409 -8.08 -4.56 0.70
CA VAL A 409 -9.40 -4.83 1.29
C VAL A 409 -9.96 -6.21 0.92
N ALA A 410 -9.61 -6.74 -0.26
CA ALA A 410 -10.00 -8.09 -0.66
C ALA A 410 -9.23 -9.14 0.15
N ALA A 411 -7.90 -9.03 0.24
CA ALA A 411 -7.08 -9.95 1.03
C ALA A 411 -7.44 -9.90 2.53
N GLU A 412 -7.69 -8.72 3.07
CA GLU A 412 -8.17 -8.50 4.45
C GLU A 412 -9.52 -9.19 4.69
N SER A 413 -10.47 -9.03 3.77
CA SER A 413 -11.80 -9.64 3.87
C SER A 413 -11.72 -11.18 3.84
N LEU A 414 -11.01 -11.71 2.85
CA LEU A 414 -10.82 -13.16 2.70
C LEU A 414 -10.10 -13.78 3.91
N SER A 415 -9.20 -13.05 4.57
CA SER A 415 -8.53 -13.51 5.79
C SER A 415 -9.47 -13.76 6.97
N LEU A 416 -10.64 -13.14 6.96
CA LEU A 416 -11.72 -13.31 7.93
C LEU A 416 -12.81 -14.28 7.44
N GLY A 417 -12.62 -14.95 6.30
CA GLY A 417 -13.59 -15.82 5.68
C GLY A 417 -14.80 -15.09 5.10
N THR A 418 -14.70 -13.78 4.85
CA THR A 418 -15.75 -13.00 4.19
C THR A 418 -15.48 -12.96 2.71
N PRO A 419 -16.37 -13.50 1.86
CA PRO A 419 -16.15 -13.58 0.42
C PRO A 419 -16.07 -12.19 -0.21
N VAL A 420 -15.48 -12.14 -1.41
CA VAL A 420 -15.29 -10.88 -2.15
C VAL A 420 -15.98 -10.95 -3.50
N ILE A 421 -16.74 -9.92 -3.84
CA ILE A 421 -17.17 -9.68 -5.22
C ILE A 421 -16.34 -8.53 -5.77
N ALA A 422 -15.53 -8.81 -6.78
CA ALA A 422 -14.61 -7.84 -7.34
C ALA A 422 -14.73 -7.73 -8.86
N THR A 423 -14.42 -6.58 -9.41
CA THR A 423 -14.20 -6.44 -10.84
C THR A 423 -12.91 -7.16 -11.25
N ALA A 424 -12.92 -7.78 -12.43
CA ALA A 424 -11.77 -8.51 -12.97
C ALA A 424 -10.68 -7.57 -13.50
N VAL A 425 -10.09 -6.75 -12.62
CA VAL A 425 -9.05 -5.75 -12.94
C VAL A 425 -7.83 -5.90 -12.03
N GLY A 426 -6.66 -5.60 -12.60
CA GLY A 426 -5.39 -5.52 -11.85
C GLY A 426 -5.19 -6.70 -10.89
N GLY A 427 -4.71 -6.41 -9.69
CA GLY A 427 -4.43 -7.40 -8.64
C GLY A 427 -5.66 -8.13 -8.11
N LEU A 428 -6.87 -7.59 -8.26
CA LEU A 428 -8.10 -8.27 -7.84
C LEU A 428 -8.29 -9.62 -8.54
N LYS A 429 -7.87 -9.74 -9.82
CA LYS A 429 -7.89 -11.01 -10.58
C LYS A 429 -6.95 -12.07 -10.00
N GLU A 430 -5.95 -11.65 -9.24
CA GLU A 430 -4.97 -12.55 -8.64
C GLU A 430 -5.33 -12.92 -7.21
N ILE A 431 -6.09 -12.04 -6.52
CA ILE A 431 -6.51 -12.27 -5.13
C ILE A 431 -7.75 -13.13 -5.08
N VAL A 432 -8.81 -12.76 -5.81
CA VAL A 432 -10.09 -13.45 -5.76
C VAL A 432 -10.08 -14.66 -6.67
N VAL A 433 -10.36 -15.82 -6.10
CA VAL A 433 -10.56 -17.08 -6.84
C VAL A 433 -12.06 -17.22 -7.11
N ASP A 434 -12.45 -17.16 -8.38
CA ASP A 434 -13.85 -17.21 -8.79
C ASP A 434 -14.44 -18.60 -8.54
N ILE A 435 -15.44 -18.66 -7.65
CA ILE A 435 -16.08 -19.93 -7.26
C ILE A 435 -16.77 -20.64 -8.42
N ARG A 436 -17.16 -19.92 -9.47
CA ARG A 436 -17.76 -20.51 -10.67
C ARG A 436 -16.83 -21.50 -11.38
N SER A 437 -15.52 -21.45 -11.10
CA SER A 437 -14.53 -22.42 -11.58
C SER A 437 -14.58 -23.77 -10.84
N GLY A 438 -15.36 -23.87 -9.77
CA GLY A 438 -15.52 -25.09 -8.96
C GLY A 438 -14.96 -24.97 -7.55
N LYS A 439 -13.94 -24.13 -7.34
CA LYS A 439 -13.35 -23.80 -6.02
C LYS A 439 -13.07 -22.31 -5.97
N GLY A 440 -13.39 -21.67 -4.85
CA GLY A 440 -13.12 -20.24 -4.76
C GLY A 440 -13.65 -19.60 -3.48
N ASP A 441 -13.38 -18.31 -3.39
CA ASP A 441 -13.63 -17.47 -2.24
C ASP A 441 -14.44 -16.22 -2.57
N GLY A 442 -14.86 -16.08 -3.84
CA GLY A 442 -15.59 -14.92 -4.28
C GLY A 442 -16.04 -15.00 -5.73
N LEU A 443 -16.39 -13.85 -6.30
CA LEU A 443 -16.81 -13.71 -7.68
C LEU A 443 -16.05 -12.59 -8.37
N LEU A 444 -15.61 -12.84 -9.60
CA LEU A 444 -15.03 -11.82 -10.49
C LEU A 444 -16.08 -11.41 -11.52
N VAL A 445 -16.42 -10.12 -11.56
CA VAL A 445 -17.38 -9.56 -12.51
C VAL A 445 -16.67 -8.67 -13.54
N ARG A 446 -17.32 -8.44 -14.67
CA ARG A 446 -16.78 -7.53 -15.69
C ARG A 446 -16.68 -6.09 -15.16
N PRO A 447 -15.61 -5.36 -15.50
CA PRO A 447 -15.53 -3.94 -15.20
C PRO A 447 -16.69 -3.17 -15.86
N GLU A 448 -17.13 -2.09 -15.21
CA GLU A 448 -18.21 -1.20 -15.70
C GLU A 448 -19.55 -1.91 -15.95
N ASP A 449 -19.80 -3.05 -15.30
CA ASP A 449 -21.06 -3.81 -15.47
C ASP A 449 -21.85 -3.91 -14.15
N PRO A 450 -22.71 -2.92 -13.83
CA PRO A 450 -23.57 -2.96 -12.65
C PRO A 450 -24.57 -4.11 -12.65
N HIS A 451 -24.98 -4.59 -13.84
CA HIS A 451 -25.91 -5.71 -13.96
C HIS A 451 -25.27 -7.02 -13.48
N GLU A 452 -24.08 -7.36 -14.00
CA GLU A 452 -23.37 -8.57 -13.56
C GLU A 452 -22.99 -8.48 -12.07
N LEU A 453 -22.56 -7.28 -11.61
CA LEU A 453 -22.29 -7.03 -10.20
C LEU A 453 -23.54 -7.26 -9.32
N GLY A 454 -24.71 -6.80 -9.76
CA GLY A 454 -25.96 -6.99 -9.05
C GLY A 454 -26.40 -8.45 -9.00
N LEU A 455 -26.28 -9.19 -10.10
CA LEU A 455 -26.56 -10.64 -10.09
C LEU A 455 -25.62 -11.40 -9.18
N ALA A 456 -24.33 -11.00 -9.11
CA ALA A 456 -23.37 -11.56 -8.17
C ALA A 456 -23.75 -11.25 -6.72
N MET A 457 -24.17 -10.03 -6.42
CA MET A 457 -24.64 -9.63 -5.09
C MET A 457 -25.89 -10.43 -4.69
N GLU A 458 -26.88 -10.53 -5.56
CA GLU A 458 -28.11 -11.30 -5.27
C GLU A 458 -27.78 -12.79 -5.06
N SER A 459 -26.88 -13.38 -5.86
CA SER A 459 -26.44 -14.76 -5.66
C SER A 459 -25.77 -14.96 -4.31
N MET A 460 -24.87 -14.05 -3.93
CA MET A 460 -24.16 -14.15 -2.64
C MET A 460 -25.12 -13.89 -1.47
N THR A 461 -26.15 -13.08 -1.62
CA THR A 461 -27.22 -12.95 -0.61
C THR A 461 -27.82 -14.30 -0.29
N HIS A 462 -28.23 -15.06 -1.32
CA HIS A 462 -28.92 -16.34 -1.13
C HIS A 462 -27.98 -17.51 -0.77
N ILE A 463 -26.66 -17.35 -0.93
CA ILE A 463 -25.67 -18.32 -0.44
C ILE A 463 -25.28 -18.01 1.01
N MET A 464 -25.01 -16.75 1.34
CA MET A 464 -24.32 -16.37 2.59
C MET A 464 -25.24 -15.84 3.69
N TRP A 465 -26.48 -15.41 3.33
CA TRP A 465 -27.35 -14.69 4.26
C TRP A 465 -28.64 -15.44 4.60
N ASP A 466 -29.48 -15.73 3.61
CA ASP A 466 -30.77 -16.39 3.84
C ASP A 466 -30.85 -17.86 3.41
N HIS A 467 -29.83 -18.35 2.71
CA HIS A 467 -29.70 -19.74 2.22
C HIS A 467 -30.86 -20.21 1.32
N ASP A 468 -31.50 -19.26 0.61
CA ASP A 468 -32.60 -19.57 -0.31
C ASP A 468 -32.08 -19.91 -1.72
N VAL A 469 -31.70 -21.16 -1.89
CA VAL A 469 -31.02 -21.66 -3.10
C VAL A 469 -31.82 -21.43 -4.39
N GLU A 470 -33.15 -21.49 -4.31
CA GLU A 470 -34.03 -21.33 -5.49
C GLU A 470 -34.01 -19.91 -6.05
N ARG A 471 -33.66 -18.93 -5.21
CA ARG A 471 -33.57 -17.52 -5.60
C ARG A 471 -32.21 -17.09 -6.17
N ILE A 472 -31.22 -17.98 -6.19
CA ILE A 472 -29.89 -17.67 -6.75
C ILE A 472 -30.03 -17.45 -8.27
N PRO A 473 -29.78 -16.22 -8.79
CA PRO A 473 -29.99 -15.93 -10.20
C PRO A 473 -28.94 -16.56 -11.12
N ILE A 474 -27.69 -16.73 -10.66
CA ILE A 474 -26.62 -17.33 -11.45
C ILE A 474 -26.75 -18.85 -11.42
N GLU A 475 -27.16 -19.46 -12.53
CA GLU A 475 -27.47 -20.89 -12.66
C GLU A 475 -26.33 -21.80 -12.16
N ARG A 476 -25.08 -21.48 -12.51
CA ARG A 476 -23.91 -22.25 -12.06
C ARG A 476 -23.80 -22.27 -10.52
N LEU A 477 -24.02 -21.13 -9.86
CA LEU A 477 -23.99 -21.04 -8.41
C LEU A 477 -25.18 -21.74 -7.76
N ARG A 478 -26.36 -21.65 -8.37
CA ARG A 478 -27.55 -22.39 -7.92
C ARG A 478 -27.30 -23.89 -7.94
N SER A 479 -26.77 -24.42 -9.05
CA SER A 479 -26.44 -25.84 -9.17
C SER A 479 -25.40 -26.31 -8.15
N MET A 480 -24.41 -25.45 -7.85
CA MET A 480 -23.42 -25.73 -6.80
C MET A 480 -24.06 -25.75 -5.41
N ALA A 481 -24.91 -24.77 -5.08
CA ALA A 481 -25.58 -24.72 -3.79
C ALA A 481 -26.59 -25.86 -3.59
N GLN A 482 -27.23 -26.33 -4.66
CA GLN A 482 -28.08 -27.55 -4.62
C GLN A 482 -27.29 -28.83 -4.35
N SER A 483 -26.06 -28.93 -4.86
CA SER A 483 -25.19 -30.09 -4.67
C SER A 483 -24.37 -30.03 -3.37
N GLU A 484 -24.11 -28.85 -2.83
CA GLU A 484 -23.32 -28.61 -1.62
C GLU A 484 -24.10 -27.72 -0.66
N PRO A 485 -24.89 -28.28 0.27
CA PRO A 485 -25.69 -27.51 1.23
C PRO A 485 -24.87 -26.61 2.18
N THR A 486 -23.56 -26.86 2.32
CA THR A 486 -22.62 -26.10 3.13
C THR A 486 -21.71 -25.20 2.30
N LEU A 487 -22.19 -24.76 1.14
CA LEU A 487 -21.41 -23.96 0.20
C LEU A 487 -20.88 -22.66 0.83
N ASP A 488 -21.64 -22.03 1.71
CA ASP A 488 -21.22 -20.84 2.47
C ASP A 488 -19.99 -21.12 3.35
N SER A 489 -20.05 -22.22 4.10
CA SER A 489 -18.94 -22.65 4.96
C SER A 489 -17.71 -23.03 4.14
N TYR A 490 -17.91 -23.71 3.03
CA TYR A 490 -16.85 -24.06 2.07
C TYR A 490 -16.15 -22.81 1.52
N ILE A 491 -16.90 -21.77 1.09
CA ILE A 491 -16.34 -20.51 0.59
C ILE A 491 -15.49 -19.84 1.68
N ARG A 492 -16.00 -19.78 2.91
CA ARG A 492 -15.29 -19.18 4.05
C ARG A 492 -13.99 -19.90 4.36
N GLU A 493 -14.01 -21.21 4.41
CA GLU A 493 -12.83 -22.02 4.69
C GLU A 493 -11.80 -21.91 3.56
N PHE A 494 -12.23 -21.95 2.30
CA PHE A 494 -11.37 -21.78 1.16
C PHE A 494 -10.67 -20.40 1.19
N ALA A 495 -11.41 -19.32 1.47
CA ALA A 495 -10.88 -17.95 1.58
C ALA A 495 -9.74 -17.87 2.61
N ILE A 496 -9.96 -18.40 3.81
CA ILE A 496 -8.97 -18.39 4.89
C ILE A 496 -7.71 -19.18 4.49
N ASN A 497 -7.88 -20.37 3.93
CA ASN A 497 -6.78 -21.25 3.54
C ASN A 497 -5.95 -20.66 2.39
N ASP A 498 -6.61 -20.05 1.41
CA ASP A 498 -5.95 -19.39 0.29
C ASP A 498 -5.10 -18.18 0.75
N VAL A 499 -5.68 -17.29 1.57
CA VAL A 499 -4.94 -16.17 2.15
C VAL A 499 -3.78 -16.64 3.01
N ASN A 500 -3.97 -17.69 3.82
CA ASN A 500 -2.91 -18.24 4.66
C ASN A 500 -1.71 -18.74 3.84
N SER A 501 -1.94 -19.26 2.65
CA SER A 501 -0.88 -19.75 1.77
C SER A 501 -0.12 -18.63 1.04
N ARG A 502 -0.79 -17.53 0.67
CA ARG A 502 -0.26 -16.52 -0.26
C ARG A 502 0.07 -15.17 0.37
N PHE A 503 -0.75 -14.70 1.31
CA PHE A 503 -0.74 -13.30 1.75
C PHE A 503 -0.42 -13.10 3.24
N ARG A 504 0.00 -14.16 3.95
CA ARG A 504 0.47 -14.02 5.33
C ARG A 504 1.89 -13.44 5.39
N PRO A 505 2.25 -12.74 6.48
CA PRO A 505 3.56 -12.12 6.66
C PRO A 505 4.74 -13.04 6.29
N LYS A 506 4.72 -14.30 6.72
CA LYS A 506 5.78 -15.27 6.42
C LYS A 506 5.92 -15.57 4.91
N SER A 507 4.80 -15.74 4.20
CA SER A 507 4.80 -16.00 2.75
C SER A 507 5.32 -14.78 1.99
N VAL A 508 4.93 -13.57 2.42
CA VAL A 508 5.37 -12.31 1.82
C VAL A 508 6.84 -12.03 2.12
N ALA A 509 7.32 -12.33 3.33
CA ALA A 509 8.75 -12.22 3.65
C ALA A 509 9.62 -13.08 2.73
N ALA A 510 9.21 -14.32 2.44
CA ALA A 510 9.94 -15.19 1.53
C ALA A 510 10.01 -14.62 0.10
N GLN A 511 8.91 -14.06 -0.41
CA GLN A 511 8.88 -13.37 -1.71
C GLN A 511 9.82 -12.16 -1.71
N LEU A 512 9.78 -11.34 -0.66
CA LEU A 512 10.61 -10.15 -0.53
C LEU A 512 12.10 -10.48 -0.43
N LEU A 513 12.47 -11.53 0.33
CA LEU A 513 13.85 -12.01 0.40
C LEU A 513 14.35 -12.51 -0.96
N SER A 514 13.50 -13.14 -1.76
CA SER A 514 13.83 -13.52 -3.15
C SER A 514 14.10 -12.29 -4.03
N CYS A 515 13.30 -11.23 -3.90
CA CYS A 515 13.56 -9.95 -4.57
C CYS A 515 14.87 -9.31 -4.12
N TYR A 516 15.17 -9.35 -2.83
CA TYR A 516 16.42 -8.84 -2.27
C TYR A 516 17.64 -9.61 -2.78
N ASP A 517 17.53 -10.93 -2.91
CA ASP A 517 18.62 -11.72 -3.49
C ASP A 517 18.85 -11.37 -4.96
N LYS A 518 17.80 -11.13 -5.72
CA LYS A 518 17.90 -10.64 -7.11
C LYS A 518 18.63 -9.28 -7.15
N ALA A 519 18.25 -8.32 -6.30
CA ALA A 519 18.90 -7.01 -6.23
C ALA A 519 20.39 -7.14 -5.83
N ARG A 520 20.69 -8.01 -4.86
CA ARG A 520 22.04 -8.31 -4.43
C ARG A 520 22.90 -8.88 -5.57
N GLN A 521 22.35 -9.81 -6.36
CA GLN A 521 23.04 -10.37 -7.52
C GLN A 521 23.35 -9.28 -8.55
N MET A 522 22.41 -8.36 -8.83
CA MET A 522 22.62 -7.25 -9.75
C MET A 522 23.73 -6.31 -9.26
N ALA A 523 23.73 -5.96 -7.96
CA ALA A 523 24.79 -5.15 -7.38
C ALA A 523 26.15 -5.88 -7.39
N TYR A 524 26.18 -7.20 -7.21
CA TYR A 524 27.40 -7.99 -7.34
C TYR A 524 27.95 -7.93 -8.76
N TYR A 525 27.13 -8.13 -9.81
CA TYR A 525 27.55 -7.99 -11.19
C TYR A 525 28.07 -6.58 -11.50
N LYS A 526 27.42 -5.56 -10.96
CA LYS A 526 27.88 -4.17 -11.04
C LYS A 526 29.29 -4.03 -10.45
N ALA A 527 29.51 -4.58 -9.26
CA ALA A 527 30.79 -4.47 -8.54
C ALA A 527 31.97 -5.16 -9.24
N ILE A 528 31.72 -6.25 -10.00
CA ILE A 528 32.80 -6.95 -10.74
C ILE A 528 33.02 -6.39 -12.15
N THR A 529 32.12 -5.54 -12.65
CA THR A 529 32.23 -4.89 -13.97
C THR A 529 32.79 -3.47 -13.90
N THR A 530 32.86 -2.90 -12.70
CA THR A 530 33.55 -1.63 -12.40
C THR A 530 35.00 -1.87 -12.09
#